data_999d894e2423afdd37a390f53bb74d50
#
_entry.id   999d894e2423afdd37a390f53bb74d50
#
_cell.length_a   1.000
_cell.length_b   1.000
_cell.length_c   1.000
_cell.angle_alpha   90.00
_cell.angle_beta   90.00
_cell.angle_gamma   90.00
#
_symmetry.space_group_name_H-M   'P 1'
#
loop_
_entity.id
_entity.type
_entity.pdbx_description
1 polymer ?
#
loop_
_entity_poly.entity_id
_entity_poly.type
_entity_poly.pdbx_seq_one_letter_code
_entity_poly.pdbx_strand_id
1 'polypeptide(L)'
;SPHSDVDGANLRILFAPLMDEFNIDLCLTGHDHSYARTYQILDGKVIETDGVSENASKAYNPEGTLYIAAGSASGSKFYTLNTVKQYYIAERSNTPEPTFSTIDFSGDSLTIKTYDYNGQKYANDVTLSKDGNAKSIEEMKNEVAAIDTVNVTSGSKNRIDEALIAVNTALDT
;
A
#
# COMPACT_ATOMS: atom_id res chain seq x y z
N SER A 1 12.97 -5.95 -6.77
CA SER A 1 13.77 -6.61 -5.74
C SER A 1 14.47 -5.57 -4.86
N PRO A 2 14.50 -5.72 -3.52
CA PRO A 2 15.21 -4.82 -2.63
C PRO A 2 16.71 -5.07 -2.60
N HIS A 3 17.18 -6.17 -3.18
CA HIS A 3 18.59 -6.47 -3.38
C HIS A 3 18.98 -6.43 -4.87
N SER A 4 20.23 -6.60 -5.17
CA SER A 4 20.76 -6.59 -6.54
C SER A 4 20.36 -7.88 -7.26
N ASP A 5 19.36 -7.81 -8.12
CA ASP A 5 18.89 -8.91 -8.96
C ASP A 5 18.53 -8.38 -10.36
N VAL A 6 19.15 -8.97 -11.37
CA VAL A 6 18.92 -8.57 -12.77
C VAL A 6 17.58 -9.05 -13.32
N ASP A 7 17.10 -10.18 -12.85
CA ASP A 7 15.86 -10.78 -13.33
C ASP A 7 14.62 -10.03 -12.86
N GLY A 8 14.66 -9.43 -11.69
CA GLY A 8 13.56 -8.67 -11.12
C GLY A 8 13.09 -7.50 -12.00
N ALA A 9 14.00 -6.85 -12.72
CA ALA A 9 13.64 -5.77 -13.64
C ALA A 9 12.89 -6.30 -14.87
N ASN A 10 13.34 -7.43 -15.42
CA ASN A 10 12.70 -8.07 -16.59
C ASN A 10 11.31 -8.60 -16.24
N LEU A 11 11.19 -9.25 -15.09
CA LEU A 11 9.90 -9.76 -14.61
C LEU A 11 8.89 -8.63 -14.38
N ARG A 12 9.33 -7.51 -13.82
CA ARG A 12 8.47 -6.34 -13.63
C ARG A 12 7.94 -5.79 -14.94
N ILE A 13 8.79 -5.68 -15.96
CA ILE A 13 8.37 -5.19 -17.30
C ILE A 13 7.32 -6.12 -17.92
N LEU A 14 7.45 -7.43 -17.71
CA LEU A 14 6.54 -8.42 -18.29
C LEU A 14 5.23 -8.55 -17.50
N PHE A 15 5.28 -8.55 -16.20
CA PHE A 15 4.13 -8.89 -15.35
C PHE A 15 3.36 -7.69 -14.83
N ALA A 16 4.01 -6.54 -14.56
CA ALA A 16 3.29 -5.40 -14.02
C ALA A 16 2.15 -4.92 -14.93
N PRO A 17 2.30 -4.84 -16.27
CA PRO A 17 1.18 -4.49 -17.14
C PRO A 17 -0.01 -5.46 -17.06
N LEU A 18 0.26 -6.75 -16.83
CA LEU A 18 -0.81 -7.75 -16.66
C LEU A 18 -1.52 -7.56 -15.32
N MET A 19 -0.79 -7.23 -14.25
CA MET A 19 -1.41 -6.92 -12.96
C MET A 19 -2.34 -5.72 -13.07
N ASP A 20 -1.94 -4.70 -13.83
CA ASP A 20 -2.74 -3.51 -14.08
C ASP A 20 -3.97 -3.84 -14.94
N GLU A 21 -3.80 -4.59 -16.04
CA GLU A 21 -4.88 -4.99 -16.95
C GLU A 21 -5.97 -5.80 -16.24
N PHE A 22 -5.56 -6.71 -15.34
CA PHE A 22 -6.49 -7.58 -14.61
C PHE A 22 -6.90 -7.01 -13.24
N ASN A 23 -6.52 -5.79 -12.91
CA ASN A 23 -6.82 -5.13 -11.62
C ASN A 23 -6.48 -6.02 -10.41
N ILE A 24 -5.27 -6.54 -10.38
CA ILE A 24 -4.78 -7.39 -9.29
C ILE A 24 -4.41 -6.51 -8.09
N ASP A 25 -5.05 -6.73 -6.96
CA ASP A 25 -4.82 -5.93 -5.75
C ASP A 25 -3.52 -6.26 -5.03
N LEU A 26 -3.15 -7.55 -5.02
CA LEU A 26 -2.00 -8.06 -4.28
C LEU A 26 -1.22 -9.08 -5.09
N CYS A 27 0.09 -8.88 -5.18
CA CYS A 27 1.01 -9.83 -5.77
C CYS A 27 2.05 -10.27 -4.71
N LEU A 28 2.02 -11.55 -4.38
CA LEU A 28 3.00 -12.17 -3.49
C LEU A 28 4.14 -12.76 -4.33
N THR A 29 5.36 -12.44 -3.96
CA THR A 29 6.55 -12.92 -4.65
C THR A 29 7.48 -13.67 -3.70
N GLY A 30 8.20 -14.63 -4.25
CA GLY A 30 9.26 -15.36 -3.58
C GLY A 30 10.65 -15.00 -4.11
N HIS A 31 11.59 -15.93 -3.97
CA HIS A 31 12.97 -15.84 -4.42
C HIS A 31 13.86 -14.88 -3.62
N ASP A 32 13.41 -13.66 -3.36
CA ASP A 32 14.13 -12.70 -2.54
C ASP A 32 14.13 -13.13 -1.07
N HIS A 33 15.32 -13.35 -0.52
CA HIS A 33 15.51 -13.68 0.88
C HIS A 33 15.68 -12.42 1.73
N SER A 34 14.82 -11.45 1.46
CA SER A 34 14.63 -10.21 2.21
C SER A 34 13.16 -9.81 2.14
N TYR A 35 12.67 -9.18 3.19
CA TYR A 35 11.32 -8.64 3.17
C TYR A 35 11.29 -7.32 2.41
N ALA A 36 10.29 -7.17 1.55
CA ALA A 36 9.98 -5.89 0.93
C ALA A 36 8.48 -5.78 0.63
N ARG A 37 7.94 -4.62 0.87
CA ARG A 37 6.59 -4.20 0.51
C ARG A 37 6.66 -2.92 -0.31
N THR A 38 5.95 -2.87 -1.42
CA THR A 38 5.87 -1.64 -2.23
C THR A 38 4.77 -0.70 -1.69
N TYR A 39 4.74 0.51 -2.20
CA TYR A 39 3.50 1.29 -2.28
C TYR A 39 2.55 0.62 -3.30
N GLN A 40 1.32 1.12 -3.44
CA GLN A 40 0.46 0.74 -4.56
C GLN A 40 1.08 1.23 -5.88
N ILE A 41 1.11 0.37 -6.87
CA ILE A 41 1.73 0.66 -8.17
C ILE A 41 0.71 0.46 -9.28
N LEU A 42 0.55 1.48 -10.12
CA LEU A 42 -0.25 1.44 -11.35
C LEU A 42 0.55 2.10 -12.47
N ASP A 43 0.56 1.50 -13.65
CA ASP A 43 1.30 2.00 -14.83
C ASP A 43 2.77 2.34 -14.50
N GLY A 44 3.40 1.50 -13.67
CA GLY A 44 4.79 1.67 -13.22
C GLY A 44 5.03 2.86 -12.28
N LYS A 45 4.00 3.53 -11.83
CA LYS A 45 4.05 4.68 -10.92
C LYS A 45 3.54 4.32 -9.55
N VAL A 46 4.14 4.92 -8.54
CA VAL A 46 3.61 4.89 -7.18
C VAL A 46 2.35 5.73 -7.14
N ILE A 47 1.25 5.12 -6.69
CA ILE A 47 0.00 5.81 -6.44
C ILE A 47 -0.02 6.14 -4.95
N GLU A 48 -0.07 7.44 -4.65
CA GLU A 48 -0.38 7.91 -3.31
C GLU A 48 -1.88 7.76 -3.09
N THR A 49 -2.28 6.55 -2.72
CA THR A 49 -3.61 6.34 -2.17
C THR A 49 -3.56 6.51 -0.66
N ASP A 50 -4.59 7.10 -0.10
CA ASP A 50 -4.75 7.22 1.33
C ASP A 50 -4.48 5.89 2.01
N GLY A 51 -3.34 5.80 2.69
CA GLY A 51 -3.16 4.77 3.66
C GLY A 51 -2.06 3.75 3.46
N VAL A 52 -1.47 3.51 2.29
CA VAL A 52 -0.28 2.65 2.17
C VAL A 52 0.99 3.48 2.00
N SER A 53 1.38 4.14 3.04
CA SER A 53 2.69 4.76 3.20
C SER A 53 3.62 3.85 4.00
N GLU A 54 4.86 4.29 4.21
CA GLU A 54 5.82 3.59 5.07
C GLU A 54 5.25 3.24 6.46
N ASN A 55 4.34 4.06 6.98
CA ASN A 55 3.72 3.90 8.30
C ASN A 55 2.21 3.60 8.24
N ALA A 56 1.59 3.64 7.08
CA ALA A 56 0.16 3.42 6.97
C ALA A 56 -0.16 1.95 6.77
N SER A 57 -1.21 1.53 7.42
CA SER A 57 -1.61 0.14 7.51
C SER A 57 -2.87 -0.20 6.71
N LYS A 58 -3.53 0.78 6.08
CA LYS A 58 -4.81 0.54 5.42
C LYS A 58 -4.99 1.37 4.16
N ALA A 59 -5.38 0.71 3.07
CA ALA A 59 -5.81 1.34 1.82
C ALA A 59 -7.26 0.96 1.52
N TYR A 60 -8.04 1.95 1.13
CA TYR A 60 -9.46 1.80 0.78
C TYR A 60 -9.64 1.90 -0.73
N ASN A 61 -10.32 0.92 -1.33
CA ASN A 61 -10.52 0.84 -2.77
C ASN A 61 -9.23 1.17 -3.54
N PRO A 62 -8.10 0.52 -3.18
CA PRO A 62 -6.82 0.88 -3.78
C PRO A 62 -6.86 0.64 -5.28
N GLU A 63 -6.36 1.60 -6.02
CA GLU A 63 -5.98 1.40 -7.41
C GLU A 63 -4.58 0.79 -7.48
N GLY A 64 -4.31 0.01 -8.53
CA GLY A 64 -3.01 -0.62 -8.73
C GLY A 64 -2.75 -1.81 -7.80
N THR A 65 -1.55 -2.31 -7.87
CA THR A 65 -1.13 -3.56 -7.20
C THR A 65 -0.14 -3.29 -6.07
N LEU A 66 -0.37 -3.95 -4.93
CA LEU A 66 0.60 -4.07 -3.84
C LEU A 66 1.48 -5.30 -4.06
N TYR A 67 2.80 -5.13 -4.06
CA TYR A 67 3.75 -6.23 -4.20
C TYR A 67 4.45 -6.50 -2.88
N ILE A 68 4.53 -7.77 -2.47
CA ILE A 68 5.21 -8.20 -1.25
C ILE A 68 6.14 -9.36 -1.55
N ALA A 69 7.41 -9.22 -1.16
CA ALA A 69 8.35 -10.31 -0.98
C ALA A 69 8.46 -10.59 0.52
N ALA A 70 8.05 -11.76 0.97
CA ALA A 70 7.81 -12.04 2.40
C ALA A 70 9.05 -12.55 3.17
N GLY A 71 10.24 -12.46 2.57
CA GLY A 71 11.47 -12.89 3.21
C GLY A 71 11.77 -14.39 3.04
N SER A 72 12.45 -14.99 4.01
CA SER A 72 12.89 -16.39 3.96
C SER A 72 12.23 -17.20 5.05
N ALA A 73 11.28 -18.08 4.69
CA ALA A 73 10.60 -18.93 5.66
C ALA A 73 11.53 -20.01 6.26
N SER A 74 12.50 -20.50 5.49
CA SER A 74 13.44 -21.52 5.97
C SER A 74 14.64 -20.93 6.73
N GLY A 75 14.92 -19.62 6.57
CA GLY A 75 16.14 -19.00 7.09
C GLY A 75 17.43 -19.51 6.42
N SER A 76 17.32 -20.15 5.24
CA SER A 76 18.47 -20.80 4.58
C SER A 76 19.54 -19.81 4.13
N LYS A 77 19.16 -18.59 3.79
CA LYS A 77 20.05 -17.47 3.49
C LYS A 77 19.30 -16.14 3.55
N PHE A 78 20.05 -15.06 3.64
CA PHE A 78 19.52 -13.69 3.66
C PHE A 78 20.35 -12.83 2.70
N TYR A 79 19.68 -11.95 1.95
CA TYR A 79 20.35 -11.08 0.99
C TYR A 79 20.61 -9.70 1.60
N THR A 80 21.74 -9.10 1.20
CA THR A 80 22.02 -7.72 1.56
C THR A 80 21.16 -6.77 0.76
N LEU A 81 20.50 -5.84 1.45
CA LEU A 81 19.71 -4.82 0.81
C LEU A 81 20.59 -3.83 0.04
N ASN A 82 20.09 -3.32 -1.08
CA ASN A 82 20.71 -2.19 -1.76
C ASN A 82 20.85 -0.99 -0.81
N THR A 83 21.97 -0.27 -0.89
CA THR A 83 22.22 0.89 -0.04
C THR A 83 21.11 1.95 -0.19
N VAL A 84 20.69 2.20 -1.42
CA VAL A 84 19.61 3.14 -1.72
C VAL A 84 18.29 2.39 -1.81
N LYS A 85 17.30 2.82 -1.02
CA LYS A 85 15.93 2.29 -1.10
C LYS A 85 15.32 2.74 -2.43
N GLN A 86 14.78 1.81 -3.21
CA GLN A 86 14.07 2.13 -4.44
C GLN A 86 12.81 2.95 -4.11
N TYR A 87 12.47 3.90 -4.97
CA TYR A 87 11.38 4.85 -4.75
C TYR A 87 10.01 4.19 -4.53
N TYR A 88 9.80 3.03 -5.11
CA TYR A 88 8.55 2.28 -5.03
C TYR A 88 8.45 1.35 -3.81
N ILE A 89 9.52 1.18 -3.03
CA ILE A 89 9.52 0.38 -1.82
C ILE A 89 9.04 1.22 -0.64
N ALA A 90 7.95 0.82 -0.02
CA ALA A 90 7.44 1.42 1.20
C ALA A 90 8.23 0.94 2.43
N GLU A 91 8.35 -0.38 2.59
CA GLU A 91 9.00 -1.01 3.73
C GLU A 91 9.93 -2.12 3.26
N ARG A 92 11.08 -2.30 3.92
CA ARG A 92 12.01 -3.39 3.65
C ARG A 92 12.82 -3.76 4.88
N SER A 93 13.16 -5.04 4.98
CA SER A 93 14.02 -5.56 6.04
C SER A 93 14.77 -6.80 5.55
N ASN A 94 15.98 -7.00 6.06
CA ASN A 94 16.74 -8.24 5.91
C ASN A 94 17.29 -8.73 7.25
N THR A 95 16.61 -8.44 8.35
CA THR A 95 16.94 -9.05 9.63
C THR A 95 17.02 -10.56 9.44
N PRO A 96 18.14 -11.21 9.84
CA PRO A 96 18.42 -12.59 9.46
C PRO A 96 17.62 -13.58 10.33
N GLU A 97 16.32 -13.52 10.19
CA GLU A 97 15.37 -14.39 10.89
C GLU A 97 14.36 -14.99 9.90
N PRO A 98 14.00 -16.28 10.07
CA PRO A 98 12.92 -16.87 9.29
C PRO A 98 11.63 -16.10 9.54
N THR A 99 10.88 -15.86 8.46
CA THR A 99 9.63 -15.11 8.50
C THR A 99 8.50 -15.88 7.85
N PHE A 100 7.28 -15.64 8.31
CA PHE A 100 6.06 -16.11 7.65
C PHE A 100 5.01 -15.01 7.65
N SER A 101 4.10 -15.07 6.70
CA SER A 101 3.00 -14.13 6.62
C SER A 101 1.66 -14.85 6.66
N THR A 102 0.66 -14.22 7.27
CA THR A 102 -0.75 -14.62 7.19
C THR A 102 -1.52 -13.61 6.37
N ILE A 103 -2.56 -14.07 5.71
CA ILE A 103 -3.54 -13.22 5.03
C ILE A 103 -4.91 -13.56 5.61
N ASP A 104 -5.47 -12.60 6.31
CA ASP A 104 -6.78 -12.72 6.92
C ASP A 104 -7.81 -12.04 6.00
N PHE A 105 -8.81 -12.79 5.55
CA PHE A 105 -9.93 -12.26 4.76
C PHE A 105 -11.13 -11.99 5.66
N SER A 106 -11.73 -10.82 5.52
CA SER A 106 -12.92 -10.43 6.26
C SER A 106 -13.81 -9.53 5.38
N GLY A 107 -14.92 -10.09 4.90
CA GLY A 107 -15.79 -9.39 3.94
C GLY A 107 -14.99 -8.97 2.71
N ASP A 108 -15.03 -7.68 2.39
CA ASP A 108 -14.34 -7.09 1.24
C ASP A 108 -12.92 -6.61 1.58
N SER A 109 -12.35 -7.08 2.69
CA SER A 109 -11.02 -6.69 3.15
C SER A 109 -10.09 -7.89 3.27
N LEU A 110 -8.80 -7.66 3.04
CA LEU A 110 -7.73 -8.57 3.39
C LEU A 110 -6.69 -7.84 4.24
N THR A 111 -6.14 -8.53 5.23
CA THR A 111 -5.06 -8.01 6.07
C THR A 111 -3.87 -8.94 6.02
N ILE A 112 -2.72 -8.40 5.67
CA ILE A 112 -1.45 -9.12 5.61
C ILE A 112 -0.66 -8.79 6.87
N LYS A 113 -0.20 -9.83 7.56
CA LYS A 113 0.62 -9.73 8.77
C LYS A 113 1.86 -10.59 8.60
N THR A 114 3.04 -10.04 8.89
CA THR A 114 4.31 -10.76 8.77
C THR A 114 4.98 -10.86 10.13
N TYR A 115 5.38 -12.07 10.46
CA TYR A 115 5.98 -12.44 11.75
C TYR A 115 7.34 -13.10 11.55
N ASP A 116 8.18 -13.02 12.58
CA ASP A 116 9.34 -13.87 12.72
C ASP A 116 8.94 -15.29 13.19
N TYR A 117 9.92 -16.18 13.26
CA TYR A 117 9.71 -17.57 13.71
C TYR A 117 9.27 -17.68 15.18
N ASN A 118 9.43 -16.65 16.00
CA ASN A 118 8.96 -16.58 17.38
C ASN A 118 7.52 -16.04 17.49
N GLY A 119 6.92 -15.67 16.36
CA GLY A 119 5.61 -15.05 16.32
C GLY A 119 5.61 -13.55 16.68
N GLN A 120 6.79 -12.92 16.72
CA GLN A 120 6.88 -11.49 16.91
C GLN A 120 6.60 -10.76 15.58
N LYS A 121 6.00 -9.59 15.67
CA LYS A 121 5.72 -8.77 14.50
C LYS A 121 7.03 -8.37 13.80
N TYR A 122 7.17 -8.77 12.52
CA TYR A 122 8.37 -8.51 11.72
C TYR A 122 8.24 -7.27 10.83
N ALA A 123 7.04 -7.00 10.32
CA ALA A 123 6.72 -5.87 9.46
C ALA A 123 5.37 -5.26 9.85
N ASN A 124 5.09 -4.07 9.33
CA ASN A 124 3.80 -3.42 9.55
C ASN A 124 2.67 -4.20 8.87
N ASP A 125 1.53 -4.33 9.57
CA ASP A 125 0.34 -4.93 8.98
C ASP A 125 -0.16 -4.05 7.84
N VAL A 126 -0.73 -4.67 6.80
CA VAL A 126 -1.33 -3.96 5.69
C VAL A 126 -2.73 -4.51 5.43
N THR A 127 -3.69 -3.61 5.38
CA THR A 127 -5.08 -3.94 5.03
C THR A 127 -5.44 -3.28 3.71
N LEU A 128 -5.93 -4.08 2.77
CA LEU A 128 -6.59 -3.61 1.57
C LEU A 128 -8.10 -3.85 1.73
N SER A 129 -8.90 -2.84 1.49
CA SER A 129 -10.36 -2.92 1.63
C SER A 129 -11.04 -2.44 0.36
N LYS A 130 -11.97 -3.24 -0.14
CA LYS A 130 -12.88 -2.90 -1.25
C LYS A 130 -14.22 -2.37 -0.74
N ASP A 131 -14.35 -2.18 0.56
CA ASP A 131 -15.57 -1.63 1.14
C ASP A 131 -15.78 -0.21 0.62
N GLY A 132 -16.84 -0.02 -0.17
CA GLY A 132 -17.21 1.26 -0.75
C GLY A 132 -17.64 2.31 0.28
N ASN A 133 -17.83 1.90 1.53
CA ASN A 133 -18.09 2.76 2.68
C ASN A 133 -16.89 2.84 3.63
N ALA A 134 -15.72 2.95 3.06
CA ALA A 134 -14.45 2.98 3.79
C ALA A 134 -14.36 4.06 4.88
N LYS A 135 -15.03 5.19 4.68
CA LYS A 135 -15.29 6.21 5.70
C LYS A 135 -16.80 6.31 5.87
N SER A 136 -17.28 6.31 7.10
CA SER A 136 -18.68 6.65 7.32
C SER A 136 -18.94 8.05 6.77
N ILE A 137 -20.18 8.30 6.35
CA ILE A 137 -20.61 9.65 5.91
C ILE A 137 -20.24 10.70 6.95
N GLU A 138 -20.35 10.34 8.23
CA GLU A 138 -19.97 11.20 9.36
C GLU A 138 -18.48 11.52 9.40
N GLU A 139 -17.62 10.53 9.15
CA GLU A 139 -16.16 10.75 9.07
C GLU A 139 -15.77 11.62 7.88
N MET A 140 -16.38 11.41 6.73
CA MET A 140 -16.15 12.26 5.55
C MET A 140 -16.62 13.69 5.78
N LYS A 141 -17.79 13.90 6.41
CA LYS A 141 -18.27 15.22 6.79
C LYS A 141 -17.32 15.92 7.76
N ASN A 142 -16.77 15.21 8.74
CA ASN A 142 -15.83 15.76 9.69
C ASN A 142 -14.50 16.14 9.03
N GLU A 143 -14.00 15.36 8.10
CA GLU A 143 -12.78 15.70 7.33
C GLU A 143 -13.01 16.93 6.45
N VAL A 144 -14.14 16.97 5.76
CA VAL A 144 -14.55 18.13 4.95
C VAL A 144 -14.66 19.40 5.80
N ALA A 145 -15.24 19.28 7.00
CA ALA A 145 -15.35 20.42 7.94
C ALA A 145 -14.01 20.87 8.53
N ALA A 146 -13.02 19.97 8.57
CA ALA A 146 -11.68 20.24 9.07
C ALA A 146 -10.74 20.89 8.03
N ILE A 147 -11.16 21.06 6.77
CA ILE A 147 -10.34 21.70 5.73
C ILE A 147 -10.14 23.18 6.09
N ASP A 148 -8.90 23.52 6.44
CA ASP A 148 -8.53 24.90 6.72
C ASP A 148 -8.35 25.70 5.42
N THR A 149 -9.25 26.65 5.18
CA THR A 149 -9.21 27.54 4.02
C THR A 149 -8.61 28.91 4.31
N VAL A 150 -8.07 29.12 5.51
CA VAL A 150 -7.57 30.45 5.94
C VAL A 150 -6.35 30.90 5.13
N ASN A 151 -5.50 29.96 4.72
CA ASN A 151 -4.24 30.24 4.04
C ASN A 151 -4.29 30.06 2.51
N VAL A 152 -5.46 29.97 1.90
CA VAL A 152 -5.60 29.81 0.45
C VAL A 152 -6.01 31.13 -0.22
N THR A 153 -5.67 31.28 -1.49
CA THR A 153 -6.09 32.45 -2.27
C THR A 153 -7.62 32.49 -2.40
N SER A 154 -8.21 33.66 -2.57
CA SER A 154 -9.67 33.81 -2.72
C SER A 154 -10.25 32.99 -3.86
N GLY A 155 -9.53 32.84 -4.98
CA GLY A 155 -9.95 32.00 -6.10
C GLY A 155 -9.91 30.50 -5.78
N SER A 156 -8.92 30.07 -5.03
CA SER A 156 -8.83 28.68 -4.55
C SER A 156 -9.90 28.39 -3.49
N LYS A 157 -10.17 29.35 -2.61
CA LYS A 157 -11.22 29.23 -1.61
C LYS A 157 -12.59 29.00 -2.25
N ASN A 158 -12.97 29.80 -3.23
CA ASN A 158 -14.28 29.64 -3.91
C ASN A 158 -14.42 28.26 -4.54
N ARG A 159 -13.36 27.72 -5.17
CA ARG A 159 -13.37 26.36 -5.75
C ARG A 159 -13.49 25.27 -4.69
N ILE A 160 -12.87 25.45 -3.54
CA ILE A 160 -13.00 24.54 -2.41
C ILE A 160 -14.42 24.62 -1.86
N ASP A 161 -14.96 25.79 -1.62
CA ASP A 161 -16.33 25.98 -1.10
C ASP A 161 -17.38 25.37 -2.05
N GLU A 162 -17.24 25.54 -3.36
CA GLU A 162 -18.10 24.89 -4.36
C GLU A 162 -17.99 23.36 -4.31
N ALA A 163 -16.77 22.81 -4.21
CA ALA A 163 -16.55 21.36 -4.09
C ALA A 163 -17.14 20.80 -2.79
N LEU A 164 -16.99 21.51 -1.66
CA LEU A 164 -17.55 21.12 -0.37
C LEU A 164 -19.08 21.11 -0.39
N ILE A 165 -19.71 22.06 -1.05
CA ILE A 165 -21.18 22.10 -1.23
C ILE A 165 -21.61 20.87 -2.05
N ALA A 166 -20.92 20.56 -3.15
CA ALA A 166 -21.25 19.41 -3.99
C ALA A 166 -21.12 18.09 -3.22
N VAL A 167 -20.03 17.91 -2.44
CA VAL A 167 -19.82 16.73 -1.60
C VAL A 167 -20.91 16.61 -0.54
N ASN A 168 -21.20 17.66 0.22
CA ASN A 168 -22.22 17.62 1.24
C ASN A 168 -23.61 17.30 0.65
N THR A 169 -23.93 17.86 -0.52
CA THR A 169 -25.20 17.56 -1.22
C THR A 169 -25.28 16.09 -1.62
N ALA A 170 -24.17 15.50 -2.08
CA ALA A 170 -24.10 14.08 -2.45
C ALA A 170 -24.18 13.15 -1.23
N LEU A 171 -23.70 13.60 -0.06
CA LEU A 171 -23.74 12.82 1.18
C LEU A 171 -25.10 12.87 1.89
N ASP A 172 -25.98 13.82 1.52
CA ASP A 172 -27.31 13.97 2.09
C ASP A 172 -28.42 13.27 1.26
N THR A 173 -28.05 12.63 0.13
CA THR A 173 -28.93 11.85 -0.75
C THR A 173 -28.76 10.36 -0.53
#